data_05a1661fd14d7e478a462d6965a30570
#
_entry.id   05a1661fd14d7e478a462d6965a30570
#
_cell.length_a   1.000
_cell.length_b   1.000
_cell.length_c   1.000
_cell.angle_alpha   90.00
_cell.angle_beta   90.00
_cell.angle_gamma   90.00
#
_symmetry.space_group_name_H-M   'P 1'
#
loop_
_entity.id
_entity.type
_entity.pdbx_description
1 polymer ?
#
loop_
_entity_poly.entity_id
_entity_poly.type
_entity_poly.pdbx_seq_one_letter_code
_entity_poly.pdbx_strand_id
1 'polypeptide(L)'
;LMIEFMRSHYYDPYLAQYITPKKEFKVKLDDADKEFVFDETSADLNKFDKLIDEVEPGALRLPVLIKKYIKQNARVASFNVDPLLNNAIDGLMYIKIKDIPSSTVKPVLEEFQASLEQKNHDNK
;
A
#
# COMPACT_ATOMS: atom_id res chain seq x y z
N LEU A 1 -5.83 -9.40 10.11
CA LEU A 1 -5.31 -10.19 8.96
C LEU A 1 -4.78 -9.30 7.85
N MET A 2 -5.58 -8.35 7.35
CA MET A 2 -5.20 -7.43 6.27
C MET A 2 -3.94 -6.62 6.59
N ILE A 3 -3.87 -6.04 7.78
CA ILE A 3 -2.74 -5.23 8.22
C ILE A 3 -1.48 -6.07 8.36
N GLU A 4 -1.59 -7.25 8.94
CA GLU A 4 -0.45 -8.16 9.08
C GLU A 4 0.04 -8.69 7.73
N PHE A 5 -0.87 -8.92 6.78
CA PHE A 5 -0.48 -9.23 5.41
C PHE A 5 0.34 -8.10 4.78
N MET A 6 -0.10 -6.86 4.93
CA MET A 6 0.64 -5.69 4.43
C MET A 6 1.99 -5.52 5.11
N ARG A 7 2.06 -5.75 6.43
CA ARG A 7 3.34 -5.71 7.16
C ARG A 7 4.32 -6.77 6.68
N SER A 8 3.84 -7.96 6.33
CA SER A 8 4.72 -9.04 5.87
C SER A 8 5.28 -8.82 4.48
N HIS A 9 4.51 -8.24 3.58
CA HIS A 9 4.87 -8.21 2.15
C HIS A 9 5.20 -6.82 1.63
N TYR A 10 4.68 -5.75 2.25
CA TYR A 10 4.78 -4.38 1.74
C TYR A 10 5.29 -3.38 2.78
N TYR A 11 5.91 -3.86 3.84
CA TYR A 11 6.41 -3.03 4.93
C TYR A 11 7.87 -2.66 4.73
N ASP A 12 8.22 -1.41 5.10
CA ASP A 12 9.59 -0.96 5.10
C ASP A 12 10.10 -0.81 6.53
N PRO A 13 10.86 -1.79 7.05
CA PRO A 13 11.38 -1.73 8.41
C PRO A 13 12.46 -0.64 8.57
N TYR A 14 13.15 -0.26 7.50
CA TYR A 14 14.17 0.78 7.56
C TYR A 14 13.57 2.15 7.87
N LEU A 15 12.52 2.55 7.15
CA LEU A 15 11.82 3.81 7.44
C LEU A 15 10.98 3.73 8.72
N ALA A 16 10.41 2.57 9.03
CA ALA A 16 9.61 2.39 10.22
C ALA A 16 10.37 2.69 11.52
N GLN A 17 11.68 2.47 11.58
CA GLN A 17 12.49 2.78 12.76
C GLN A 17 12.50 4.28 13.12
N TYR A 18 12.24 5.16 12.16
CA TYR A 18 12.20 6.61 12.36
C TYR A 18 10.79 7.15 12.63
N ILE A 19 9.78 6.30 12.61
CA ILE A 19 8.37 6.68 12.70
C ILE A 19 7.75 5.99 13.89
N THR A 20 7.23 6.78 14.84
CA THR A 20 6.53 6.25 16.01
C THR A 20 5.06 6.66 15.93
N PRO A 21 4.13 5.71 15.72
CA PRO A 21 2.71 6.02 15.78
C PRO A 21 2.29 6.40 17.19
N LYS A 22 1.33 7.29 17.34
CA LYS A 22 0.80 7.69 18.66
C LYS A 22 0.15 6.51 19.37
N LYS A 23 -0.54 5.66 18.63
CA LYS A 23 -1.15 4.43 19.13
C LYS A 23 -0.96 3.32 18.11
N GLU A 24 0.05 2.51 18.32
CA GLU A 24 0.38 1.42 17.42
C GLU A 24 -0.73 0.38 17.36
N PHE A 25 -1.06 -0.07 16.16
CA PHE A 25 -1.96 -1.18 15.96
C PHE A 25 -1.23 -2.50 16.21
N LYS A 26 -1.75 -3.29 17.17
CA LYS A 26 -1.23 -4.62 17.51
C LYS A 26 -2.36 -5.63 17.49
N VAL A 27 -2.15 -6.74 16.82
CA VAL A 27 -3.10 -7.86 16.76
C VAL A 27 -2.33 -9.17 16.88
N LYS A 28 -2.91 -10.14 17.62
CA LYS A 28 -2.42 -11.51 17.61
C LYS A 28 -3.16 -12.29 16.54
N LEU A 29 -2.41 -12.92 15.65
CA LEU A 29 -2.93 -13.86 14.66
C LEU A 29 -2.87 -15.29 15.23
N ASP A 30 -3.80 -16.15 14.83
CA ASP A 30 -3.68 -17.58 15.08
C ASP A 30 -2.61 -18.20 14.15
N ASP A 31 -2.24 -19.47 14.41
CA ASP A 31 -1.14 -20.11 13.69
C ASP A 31 -1.45 -20.32 12.20
N ALA A 32 -2.70 -20.59 11.84
CA ALA A 32 -3.11 -20.75 10.45
C ALA A 32 -3.03 -19.43 9.68
N ASP A 33 -3.48 -18.34 10.30
CA ASP A 33 -3.39 -17.01 9.71
C ASP A 33 -1.94 -16.56 9.55
N LYS A 34 -1.07 -16.87 10.52
CA LYS A 34 0.36 -16.58 10.43
C LYS A 34 1.01 -17.33 9.27
N GLU A 35 0.71 -18.59 9.09
CA GLU A 35 1.26 -19.39 8.01
C GLU A 35 0.92 -18.77 6.65
N PHE A 36 -0.32 -18.37 6.44
CA PHE A 36 -0.74 -17.68 5.22
C PHE A 36 -0.05 -16.33 5.04
N VAL A 37 -0.07 -15.49 6.08
CA VAL A 37 0.44 -14.11 6.02
C VAL A 37 1.94 -14.07 5.76
N PHE A 38 2.69 -15.01 6.33
CA PHE A 38 4.15 -15.04 6.20
C PHE A 38 4.67 -15.90 5.05
N ASP A 39 3.79 -16.54 4.29
CA ASP A 39 4.19 -17.26 3.08
C ASP A 39 4.53 -16.26 1.96
N GLU A 40 5.78 -16.24 1.53
CA GLU A 40 6.28 -15.35 0.48
C GLU A 40 5.55 -15.56 -0.86
N THR A 41 5.05 -16.77 -1.12
CA THR A 41 4.28 -17.06 -2.33
C THR A 41 2.88 -16.47 -2.31
N SER A 42 2.42 -16.01 -1.17
CA SER A 42 1.08 -15.46 -0.95
C SER A 42 1.00 -13.93 -1.14
N ALA A 43 2.06 -13.27 -1.60
CA ALA A 43 2.09 -11.83 -1.83
C ALA A 43 1.24 -11.40 -3.04
N ASP A 44 0.21 -12.14 -3.38
CA ASP A 44 -0.75 -11.83 -4.45
C ASP A 44 -2.02 -11.24 -3.85
N LEU A 45 -2.35 -10.00 -4.21
CA LEU A 45 -3.53 -9.29 -3.71
C LEU A 45 -4.85 -9.99 -4.06
N ASN A 46 -4.91 -10.66 -5.20
CA ASN A 46 -6.12 -11.37 -5.61
C ASN A 46 -6.33 -12.64 -4.77
N LYS A 47 -5.25 -13.33 -4.44
CA LYS A 47 -5.30 -14.48 -3.51
C LYS A 47 -5.69 -14.04 -2.11
N PHE A 48 -5.21 -12.90 -1.67
CA PHE A 48 -5.58 -12.34 -0.38
C PHE A 48 -7.07 -11.98 -0.31
N ASP A 49 -7.63 -11.35 -1.34
CA ASP A 49 -9.07 -11.06 -1.41
C ASP A 49 -9.91 -12.35 -1.35
N LYS A 50 -9.49 -13.40 -2.03
CA LYS A 50 -10.16 -14.71 -1.97
C LYS A 50 -10.13 -15.30 -0.57
N LEU A 51 -9.01 -15.20 0.12
CA LEU A 51 -8.92 -15.68 1.50
C LEU A 51 -9.87 -14.93 2.42
N ILE A 52 -9.97 -13.62 2.31
CA ILE A 52 -10.90 -12.81 3.11
C ILE A 52 -12.34 -13.27 2.85
N ASP A 53 -12.72 -13.48 1.61
CA ASP A 53 -14.05 -13.97 1.25
C ASP A 53 -14.37 -15.35 1.86
N GLU A 54 -13.36 -16.22 1.98
CA GLU A 54 -13.52 -17.55 2.58
C GLU A 54 -13.61 -17.51 4.11
N VAL A 55 -12.81 -16.66 4.75
CA VAL A 55 -12.75 -16.55 6.22
C VAL A 55 -13.93 -15.77 6.78
N GLU A 56 -14.29 -14.67 6.13
CA GLU A 56 -15.38 -13.79 6.54
C GLU A 56 -16.25 -13.44 5.32
N PRO A 57 -17.23 -14.28 4.95
CA PRO A 57 -18.11 -13.98 3.85
C PRO A 57 -18.84 -12.65 4.07
N GLY A 58 -18.73 -11.73 3.11
CA GLY A 58 -19.30 -10.40 3.20
C GLY A 58 -18.41 -9.36 3.89
N ALA A 59 -17.23 -9.75 4.34
CA ALA A 59 -16.23 -8.80 4.86
C ALA A 59 -15.71 -7.88 3.75
N LEU A 60 -15.20 -6.72 4.17
CA LEU A 60 -14.59 -5.75 3.27
C LEU A 60 -13.29 -6.31 2.68
N ARG A 61 -13.20 -6.30 1.37
CA ARG A 61 -11.94 -6.60 0.66
C ARG A 61 -10.93 -5.49 0.90
N LEU A 62 -9.67 -5.78 0.57
CA LEU A 62 -8.62 -4.77 0.59
C LEU A 62 -9.05 -3.56 -0.26
N PRO A 63 -9.05 -2.33 0.30
CA PRO A 63 -9.50 -1.14 -0.42
C PRO A 63 -8.80 -0.97 -1.76
N VAL A 64 -9.57 -0.58 -2.78
CA VAL A 64 -9.06 -0.39 -4.14
C VAL A 64 -7.90 0.61 -4.19
N LEU A 65 -7.97 1.66 -3.38
CA LEU A 65 -6.92 2.68 -3.32
C LEU A 65 -5.59 2.10 -2.83
N ILE A 66 -5.62 1.25 -1.82
CA ILE A 66 -4.42 0.56 -1.31
C ILE A 66 -3.83 -0.36 -2.38
N LYS A 67 -4.66 -1.10 -3.09
CA LYS A 67 -4.21 -1.93 -4.21
C LYS A 67 -3.51 -1.10 -5.28
N LYS A 68 -4.06 0.06 -5.62
CA LYS A 68 -3.46 0.98 -6.58
C LYS A 68 -2.09 1.47 -6.12
N TYR A 69 -1.95 1.83 -4.85
CA TYR A 69 -0.66 2.25 -4.28
C TYR A 69 0.37 1.12 -4.33
N ILE A 70 -0.01 -0.10 -3.96
CA ILE A 70 0.88 -1.25 -4.00
C ILE A 70 1.36 -1.54 -5.43
N LYS A 71 0.49 -1.41 -6.43
CA LYS A 71 0.87 -1.54 -7.84
C LYS A 71 1.88 -0.48 -8.30
N GLN A 72 1.94 0.65 -7.63
CA GLN A 72 2.93 1.71 -7.86
C GLN A 72 4.21 1.51 -7.03
N ASN A 73 4.39 0.35 -6.43
CA ASN A 73 5.50 0.03 -5.53
C ASN A 73 5.52 0.83 -4.22
N ALA A 74 4.35 1.25 -3.74
CA ALA A 74 4.22 1.83 -2.42
C ALA A 74 4.57 0.82 -1.33
N ARG A 75 5.13 1.32 -0.24
CA ARG A 75 5.45 0.54 0.96
C ARG A 75 4.78 1.16 2.17
N VAL A 76 4.54 0.34 3.18
CA VAL A 76 3.96 0.78 4.46
C VAL A 76 5.06 0.98 5.47
N ALA A 77 5.03 2.09 6.19
CA ALA A 77 5.98 2.40 7.23
C ALA A 77 5.39 2.30 8.64
N SER A 78 4.10 2.49 8.82
CA SER A 78 3.47 2.50 10.13
C SER A 78 1.97 2.30 10.04
N PHE A 79 1.38 1.75 11.09
CA PHE A 79 -0.07 1.73 11.31
C PHE A 79 -0.40 2.36 12.65
N ASN A 80 -1.39 3.24 12.67
CA ASN A 80 -1.85 3.96 13.85
C ASN A 80 -3.34 3.74 14.06
N VAL A 81 -3.78 3.74 15.32
CA VAL A 81 -5.20 3.72 15.68
C VAL A 81 -5.62 5.12 16.08
N ASP A 82 -6.65 5.67 15.43
CA ASP A 82 -7.18 7.00 15.71
C ASP A 82 -8.44 6.92 16.59
N PRO A 83 -8.35 7.21 17.89
CA PRO A 83 -9.50 7.16 18.79
C PRO A 83 -10.54 8.24 18.51
N LEU A 84 -10.16 9.32 17.84
CA LEU A 84 -11.10 10.41 17.48
C LEU A 84 -11.97 10.05 16.28
N LEU A 85 -11.54 9.09 15.46
CA LEU A 85 -12.26 8.57 14.31
C LEU A 85 -12.74 7.14 14.54
N ASN A 86 -13.33 6.90 15.71
CA ASN A 86 -13.89 5.59 16.08
C ASN A 86 -12.91 4.43 15.96
N ASN A 87 -11.67 4.65 16.42
CA ASN A 87 -10.58 3.67 16.34
C ASN A 87 -10.25 3.22 14.90
N ALA A 88 -10.44 4.10 13.92
CA ALA A 88 -10.00 3.85 12.56
C ALA A 88 -8.49 3.61 12.51
N ILE A 89 -8.07 2.72 11.62
CA ILE A 89 -6.66 2.39 11.45
C ILE A 89 -6.10 3.19 10.29
N ASP A 90 -5.09 4.01 10.58
CA ASP A 90 -4.37 4.81 9.60
C ASP A 90 -3.08 4.11 9.19
N GLY A 91 -2.85 3.96 7.90
CA GLY A 91 -1.59 3.46 7.37
C GLY A 91 -0.76 4.60 6.77
N LEU A 92 0.47 4.75 7.21
CA LEU A 92 1.42 5.65 6.56
C LEU A 92 2.13 4.90 5.44
N MET A 93 1.86 5.31 4.21
CA MET A 93 2.48 4.73 3.01
C MET A 93 3.34 5.77 2.30
N TYR A 94 4.34 5.29 1.58
CA TYR A 94 5.19 6.14 0.75
C TYR A 94 5.57 5.45 -0.54
N ILE A 95 5.94 6.25 -1.54
CA ILE A 95 6.43 5.78 -2.83
C ILE A 95 7.74 6.49 -3.12
N LYS A 96 8.80 5.73 -3.39
CA LYS A 96 10.04 6.30 -3.93
C LYS A 96 9.83 6.58 -5.41
N ILE A 97 10.11 7.79 -5.85
CA ILE A 97 9.90 8.21 -7.25
C ILE A 97 10.62 7.26 -8.22
N LYS A 98 11.84 6.85 -7.90
CA LYS A 98 12.63 5.90 -8.72
C LYS A 98 12.00 4.52 -8.86
N ASP A 99 11.14 4.11 -7.92
CA ASP A 99 10.51 2.79 -7.90
C ASP A 99 9.14 2.77 -8.59
N ILE A 100 8.62 3.94 -8.99
CA ILE A 100 7.35 4.03 -9.71
C ILE A 100 7.51 3.30 -11.06
N PRO A 101 6.57 2.38 -11.41
CA PRO A 101 6.66 1.65 -12.65
C PRO A 101 6.76 2.58 -13.86
N SER A 102 7.60 2.23 -14.83
CA SER A 102 7.80 3.02 -16.05
C SER A 102 6.50 3.20 -16.84
N SER A 103 5.60 2.22 -16.79
CA SER A 103 4.27 2.29 -17.39
C SER A 103 3.40 3.41 -16.84
N THR A 104 3.64 3.84 -15.58
CA THR A 104 2.96 4.97 -14.96
C THR A 104 3.65 6.30 -15.27
N VAL A 105 4.98 6.31 -15.23
CA VAL A 105 5.79 7.54 -15.39
C VAL A 105 5.84 7.99 -16.84
N LYS A 106 5.98 7.07 -17.78
CA LYS A 106 6.17 7.38 -19.21
C LYS A 106 5.07 8.25 -19.81
N PRO A 107 3.77 7.95 -19.64
CA PRO A 107 2.70 8.81 -20.16
C PRO A 107 2.74 10.22 -19.58
N VAL A 108 3.06 10.37 -18.29
CA VAL A 108 3.15 11.66 -17.62
C VAL A 108 4.32 12.49 -18.17
N LEU A 109 5.47 11.86 -18.40
CA LEU A 109 6.63 12.52 -18.99
C LEU A 109 6.35 12.98 -20.43
N GLU A 110 5.69 12.14 -21.22
CA GLU A 110 5.31 12.48 -22.61
C GLU A 110 4.36 13.67 -22.64
N GLU A 111 3.37 13.70 -21.76
CA GLU A 111 2.44 14.82 -21.61
C GLU A 111 3.17 16.10 -21.19
N PHE A 112 4.09 16.03 -20.26
CA PHE A 112 4.89 17.16 -19.81
C PHE A 112 5.79 17.70 -20.90
N GLN A 113 6.45 16.84 -21.68
CA GLN A 113 7.28 17.22 -22.81
C GLN A 113 6.46 17.90 -23.90
N ALA A 114 5.30 17.35 -24.25
CA ALA A 114 4.37 17.97 -25.20
C ALA A 114 3.92 19.36 -24.74
N SER A 115 3.66 19.53 -23.45
CA SER A 115 3.31 20.79 -22.82
C SER A 115 4.42 21.85 -22.94
N LEU A 116 5.68 21.44 -22.73
CA LEU A 116 6.85 22.31 -22.88
C LEU A 116 7.09 22.73 -24.34
N GLU A 117 6.94 21.83 -25.29
CA GLU A 117 7.05 22.09 -26.72
C GLU A 117 5.99 23.09 -27.16
N GLN A 118 4.75 22.97 -26.71
CA GLN A 118 3.68 23.89 -26.96
C GLN A 118 3.98 25.29 -26.41
N LYS A 119 4.49 25.41 -25.19
CA LYS A 119 4.92 26.69 -24.60
C LYS A 119 6.03 27.36 -25.42
N ASN A 120 7.02 26.60 -25.84
CA ASN A 120 8.10 27.12 -26.69
C ASN A 120 7.59 27.58 -28.04
N HIS A 121 6.56 26.94 -28.57
CA HIS A 121 5.94 27.32 -29.83
C HIS A 121 5.12 28.61 -29.70
N ASP A 122 4.38 28.78 -28.60
CA ASP A 122 3.57 29.95 -28.31
C ASP A 122 4.41 31.21 -28.00
N ASN A 123 5.67 31.05 -27.58
CA ASN A 123 6.60 32.15 -27.29
C ASN A 123 7.42 32.62 -28.50
N LYS A 124 7.20 32.04 -29.64
CA LYS A 124 7.75 32.50 -30.91
C LYS A 124 6.74 33.37 -31.67
#